data_074e8593fece23fc3b8e575b2abb9128
#
_entry.id   074e8593fece23fc3b8e575b2abb9128
#
_cell.length_a   1.000
_cell.length_b   1.000
_cell.length_c   1.000
_cell.angle_alpha   90.00
_cell.angle_beta   90.00
_cell.angle_gamma   90.00
#
_symmetry.space_group_name_H-M   'P 1'
#
loop_
_entity.id
_entity.type
_entity.pdbx_description
1 polymer ?
#
loop_
_entity_poly.entity_id
_entity_poly.type
_entity_poly.pdbx_seq_one_letter_code
_entity_poly.pdbx_strand_id
1 'polypeptide(L)'
;MSHFAQIDDNNVVQQVLVIDQDEINTGNWGDPTKWIKTSYNTRGGVYYIPNTGIPDPDQSKAFRKNYAGVGFTWDGVGFIPPKPFPSWLLNSFSYQWEAPVPMPASPVPSMPIPYIWDESSLSWIVDTSMPSPMEMFVL
;
A
#
# COMPACT_ATOMS: atom_id res chain seq x y z
N MET A 1 1.05 -9.02 21.86
CA MET A 1 1.89 -9.14 20.64
C MET A 1 1.42 -8.15 19.59
N SER A 2 2.35 -7.61 18.85
CA SER A 2 2.07 -6.65 17.79
C SER A 2 2.79 -7.06 16.51
N HIS A 3 2.45 -6.42 15.39
CA HIS A 3 3.14 -6.61 14.14
C HIS A 3 4.35 -5.67 14.09
N PHE A 4 5.51 -6.21 13.74
CA PHE A 4 6.75 -5.45 13.60
C PHE A 4 7.40 -5.76 12.27
N ALA A 5 7.91 -4.73 11.62
CA ALA A 5 8.68 -4.84 10.39
C ALA A 5 10.17 -4.72 10.71
N GLN A 6 10.96 -5.64 10.19
CA GLN A 6 12.41 -5.54 10.27
C GLN A 6 12.94 -4.88 9.01
N ILE A 7 13.73 -3.83 9.18
CA ILE A 7 14.33 -3.09 8.08
C ILE A 7 15.84 -3.34 8.01
N ASP A 8 16.39 -3.24 6.81
CA ASP A 8 17.83 -3.32 6.59
C ASP A 8 18.49 -1.93 6.75
N ASP A 9 19.78 -1.84 6.44
CA ASP A 9 20.52 -0.57 6.55
C ASP A 9 20.07 0.50 5.55
N ASN A 10 19.32 0.11 4.52
CA ASN A 10 18.72 1.01 3.55
C ASN A 10 17.25 1.33 3.89
N ASN A 11 16.78 0.93 5.07
CA ASN A 11 15.41 1.10 5.54
C ASN A 11 14.37 0.34 4.71
N VAL A 12 14.77 -0.74 4.06
CA VAL A 12 13.87 -1.60 3.28
C VAL A 12 13.38 -2.75 4.16
N VAL A 13 12.07 -2.96 4.18
CA VAL A 13 11.45 -4.03 4.97
C VAL A 13 11.83 -5.39 4.43
N GLN A 14 12.39 -6.23 5.31
CA GLN A 14 12.85 -7.58 4.99
C GLN A 14 11.84 -8.64 5.40
N GLN A 15 11.13 -8.42 6.50
CA GLN A 15 10.10 -9.31 7.00
C GLN A 15 9.17 -8.57 7.96
N VAL A 16 7.97 -9.12 8.16
CA VAL A 16 7.02 -8.63 9.15
C VAL A 16 6.58 -9.81 10.01
N LEU A 17 6.69 -9.66 11.32
CA LEU A 17 6.36 -10.71 12.28
C LEU A 17 5.39 -10.20 13.34
N VAL A 18 4.61 -11.12 13.90
CA VAL A 18 3.83 -10.87 15.12
C VAL A 18 4.71 -11.29 16.30
N ILE A 19 5.17 -10.32 17.08
CA ILE A 19 6.17 -10.54 18.11
C ILE A 19 6.02 -9.47 19.21
N ASP A 20 6.47 -9.79 20.42
CA ASP A 20 6.47 -8.83 21.51
C ASP A 20 7.71 -7.95 21.50
N GLN A 21 7.56 -6.70 21.95
CA GLN A 21 8.68 -5.76 22.08
C GLN A 21 9.77 -6.34 23.00
N ASP A 22 9.39 -7.01 24.06
CA ASP A 22 10.34 -7.61 25.00
C ASP A 22 11.22 -8.68 24.32
N GLU A 23 10.63 -9.46 23.43
CA GLU A 23 11.36 -10.46 22.65
C GLU A 23 12.33 -9.81 21.67
N ILE A 24 11.91 -8.72 21.01
CA ILE A 24 12.77 -7.93 20.14
C ILE A 24 13.96 -7.38 20.92
N ASN A 25 13.72 -6.88 22.13
CA ASN A 25 14.74 -6.24 22.97
C ASN A 25 15.82 -7.23 23.45
N THR A 26 15.58 -8.54 23.37
CA THR A 26 16.61 -9.54 23.68
C THR A 26 17.80 -9.52 22.72
N GLY A 27 17.61 -8.97 21.53
CA GLY A 27 18.63 -9.02 20.47
C GLY A 27 18.70 -10.37 19.74
N ASN A 28 17.89 -11.35 20.13
CA ASN A 28 17.87 -12.67 19.50
C ASN A 28 17.37 -12.63 18.06
N TRP A 29 16.64 -11.57 17.68
CA TRP A 29 16.05 -11.36 16.37
C TRP A 29 16.82 -10.33 15.53
N GLY A 30 18.06 -10.03 15.92
CA GLY A 30 18.87 -8.99 15.30
C GLY A 30 18.81 -7.67 16.07
N ASP A 31 19.30 -6.62 15.46
CA ASP A 31 19.34 -5.28 16.08
C ASP A 31 17.93 -4.79 16.43
N PRO A 32 17.61 -4.57 17.71
CA PRO A 32 16.29 -4.11 18.12
C PRO A 32 15.86 -2.78 17.47
N THR A 33 16.83 -1.91 17.13
CA THR A 33 16.53 -0.61 16.50
C THR A 33 16.05 -0.75 15.05
N LYS A 34 16.20 -1.91 14.45
CA LYS A 34 15.74 -2.21 13.08
C LYS A 34 14.33 -2.79 13.04
N TRP A 35 13.67 -2.94 14.16
CA TRP A 35 12.30 -3.42 14.25
C TRP A 35 11.36 -2.27 14.50
N ILE A 36 10.46 -2.01 13.55
CA ILE A 36 9.51 -0.89 13.57
C ILE A 36 8.10 -1.45 13.68
N LYS A 37 7.36 -1.04 14.70
CA LYS A 37 5.98 -1.46 14.87
C LYS A 37 5.13 -0.95 13.71
N THR A 38 4.28 -1.80 13.16
CA THR A 38 3.39 -1.47 12.04
C THR A 38 1.95 -1.80 12.40
N SER A 39 1.00 -1.12 11.74
CA SER A 39 -0.43 -1.22 12.04
C SER A 39 -1.13 -2.10 11.02
N TYR A 40 -1.52 -3.29 11.45
CA TYR A 40 -2.31 -4.21 10.63
C TYR A 40 -3.64 -3.56 10.22
N ASN A 41 -4.05 -3.77 8.98
CA ASN A 41 -5.25 -3.17 8.37
C ASN A 41 -5.23 -1.64 8.24
N THR A 42 -4.07 -1.00 8.38
CA THR A 42 -3.91 0.42 8.06
C THR A 42 -3.40 0.58 6.63
N ARG A 43 -4.05 1.47 5.87
CA ARG A 43 -3.72 1.72 4.48
C ARG A 43 -4.06 3.16 4.14
N GLY A 44 -3.10 3.88 3.54
CA GLY A 44 -3.33 5.28 3.20
C GLY A 44 -3.62 6.17 4.40
N GLY A 45 -3.10 5.82 5.59
CA GLY A 45 -3.35 6.56 6.82
C GLY A 45 -4.67 6.24 7.51
N VAL A 46 -5.43 5.26 7.03
CA VAL A 46 -6.75 4.89 7.56
C VAL A 46 -6.74 3.44 8.04
N TYR A 47 -7.23 3.21 9.25
CA TYR A 47 -7.43 1.86 9.79
C TYR A 47 -8.82 1.36 9.39
N TYR A 48 -8.87 0.15 8.82
CA TYR A 48 -10.09 -0.48 8.34
C TYR A 48 -10.51 -1.61 9.27
N ILE A 49 -11.83 -1.82 9.36
CA ILE A 49 -12.37 -2.98 10.07
C ILE A 49 -11.89 -4.24 9.36
N PRO A 50 -11.29 -5.23 10.08
CA PRO A 50 -10.74 -6.43 9.46
C PRO A 50 -11.72 -7.14 8.54
N ASN A 51 -11.22 -7.59 7.38
CA ASN A 51 -11.99 -8.29 6.33
C ASN A 51 -13.11 -7.45 5.70
N THR A 52 -13.02 -6.12 5.82
CA THR A 52 -13.94 -5.18 5.18
C THR A 52 -13.16 -4.06 4.49
N GLY A 53 -13.83 -3.33 3.61
CA GLY A 53 -13.30 -2.09 3.06
C GLY A 53 -13.83 -0.85 3.78
N ILE A 54 -14.34 -1.02 5.00
CA ILE A 54 -15.01 0.04 5.76
C ILE A 54 -14.05 0.60 6.80
N PRO A 55 -13.79 1.93 6.80
CA PRO A 55 -12.98 2.56 7.85
C PRO A 55 -13.58 2.32 9.22
N ASP A 56 -12.73 1.98 10.20
CA ASP A 56 -13.16 1.85 11.58
C ASP A 56 -13.45 3.24 12.15
N PRO A 57 -14.58 3.46 12.84
CA PRO A 57 -14.83 4.73 13.54
C PRO A 57 -13.73 5.09 14.53
N ASP A 58 -13.08 4.09 15.14
CA ASP A 58 -11.93 4.29 16.00
C ASP A 58 -10.64 4.20 15.17
N GLN A 59 -9.99 5.34 14.94
CA GLN A 59 -8.75 5.44 14.16
C GLN A 59 -7.50 5.42 15.04
N SER A 60 -7.63 5.08 16.33
CA SER A 60 -6.47 5.05 17.24
C SER A 60 -5.41 4.03 16.84
N LYS A 61 -5.80 3.01 16.07
CA LYS A 61 -4.89 1.99 15.56
C LYS A 61 -4.25 2.35 14.22
N ALA A 62 -4.65 3.49 13.61
CA ALA A 62 -4.07 3.97 12.36
C ALA A 62 -2.77 4.72 12.67
N PHE A 63 -1.63 4.11 12.37
CA PHE A 63 -0.35 4.78 12.52
C PHE A 63 0.61 4.32 11.43
N ARG A 64 1.62 5.18 11.16
CA ARG A 64 2.71 4.93 10.21
C ARG A 64 2.24 4.65 8.78
N LYS A 65 1.08 5.20 8.42
CA LYS A 65 0.53 5.34 7.07
C LYS A 65 0.03 4.04 6.45
N ASN A 66 0.89 3.03 6.34
CA ASN A 66 0.54 1.76 5.71
C ASN A 66 1.03 0.60 6.57
N TYR A 67 0.28 -0.48 6.59
CA TYR A 67 0.81 -1.75 7.07
C TYR A 67 2.02 -2.14 6.22
N ALA A 68 3.13 -2.42 6.89
CA ALA A 68 4.39 -2.72 6.21
C ALA A 68 4.29 -4.04 5.42
N GLY A 69 4.91 -4.06 4.27
CA GLY A 69 5.12 -5.27 3.47
C GLY A 69 6.59 -5.38 3.09
N VAL A 70 7.02 -6.59 2.73
CA VAL A 70 8.38 -6.83 2.24
C VAL A 70 8.64 -5.94 1.01
N GLY A 71 9.76 -5.25 1.00
CA GLY A 71 10.11 -4.33 -0.07
C GLY A 71 9.64 -2.88 0.15
N PHE A 72 8.80 -2.63 1.15
CA PHE A 72 8.44 -1.26 1.54
C PHE A 72 9.66 -0.54 2.11
N THR A 73 9.64 0.79 2.08
CA THR A 73 10.69 1.63 2.64
C THR A 73 10.17 2.39 3.85
N TRP A 74 10.94 2.39 4.94
CA TRP A 74 10.65 3.19 6.13
C TRP A 74 11.35 4.54 6.04
N ASP A 75 10.60 5.65 6.13
CA ASP A 75 11.17 7.01 6.01
C ASP A 75 11.29 7.75 7.35
N GLY A 76 11.03 7.07 8.46
CA GLY A 76 11.00 7.68 9.80
C GLY A 76 9.60 8.11 10.24
N VAL A 77 8.63 8.17 9.36
CA VAL A 77 7.23 8.56 9.62
C VAL A 77 6.27 7.44 9.28
N GLY A 78 6.44 6.82 8.13
CA GLY A 78 5.55 5.78 7.64
C GLY A 78 6.22 4.83 6.67
N PHE A 79 5.48 3.82 6.27
CA PHE A 79 5.95 2.81 5.31
C PHE A 79 5.47 3.17 3.91
N ILE A 80 6.42 3.24 2.98
CA ILE A 80 6.18 3.60 1.58
C ILE A 80 6.16 2.33 0.75
N PRO A 81 5.05 2.04 0.03
CA PRO A 81 5.01 0.91 -0.90
C PRO A 81 6.06 1.03 -2.01
N PRO A 82 6.47 -0.06 -2.65
CA PRO A 82 7.34 0.02 -3.81
C PRO A 82 6.74 0.91 -4.90
N LYS A 83 7.58 1.74 -5.52
CA LYS A 83 7.15 2.64 -6.59
C LYS A 83 6.73 1.83 -7.82
N PRO A 84 5.46 1.95 -8.28
CA PRO A 84 4.98 1.13 -9.39
C PRO A 84 5.54 1.55 -10.75
N PHE A 85 5.74 2.86 -10.94
CA PHE A 85 6.26 3.41 -12.20
C PHE A 85 7.11 4.65 -11.93
N PRO A 86 8.15 4.92 -12.74
CA PRO A 86 9.06 6.04 -12.49
C PRO A 86 8.39 7.42 -12.43
N SER A 87 7.28 7.62 -13.15
CA SER A 87 6.59 8.91 -13.22
C SER A 87 5.63 9.17 -12.06
N TRP A 88 5.27 8.14 -11.30
CA TRP A 88 4.28 8.28 -10.24
C TRP A 88 4.86 9.06 -9.06
N LEU A 89 3.98 9.81 -8.37
CA LEU A 89 4.34 10.66 -7.25
C LEU A 89 3.71 10.15 -5.96
N LEU A 90 4.47 10.25 -4.87
CA LEU A 90 3.97 9.83 -3.56
C LEU A 90 3.10 10.94 -2.96
N ASN A 91 1.88 10.58 -2.56
CA ASN A 91 1.03 11.46 -1.76
C ASN A 91 1.57 11.50 -0.33
N SER A 92 1.96 12.68 0.14
CA SER A 92 2.62 12.85 1.44
C SER A 92 1.68 12.62 2.64
N PHE A 93 0.38 12.59 2.44
CA PHE A 93 -0.60 12.29 3.49
C PHE A 93 -0.96 10.82 3.55
N SER A 94 -1.33 10.23 2.41
CA SER A 94 -1.77 8.85 2.35
C SER A 94 -0.62 7.86 2.23
N TYR A 95 0.57 8.30 1.80
CA TYR A 95 1.70 7.45 1.45
C TYR A 95 1.32 6.40 0.39
N GLN A 96 0.45 6.80 -0.52
CA GLN A 96 0.10 6.03 -1.71
C GLN A 96 0.70 6.69 -2.94
N TRP A 97 1.09 5.88 -3.90
CA TRP A 97 1.60 6.35 -5.18
C TRP A 97 0.46 6.75 -6.09
N GLU A 98 0.60 7.89 -6.74
CA GLU A 98 -0.41 8.44 -7.65
C GLU A 98 0.19 8.70 -9.01
N ALA A 99 -0.56 8.32 -10.05
CA ALA A 99 -0.18 8.66 -11.42
C ALA A 99 -0.18 10.18 -11.61
N PRO A 100 0.71 10.72 -12.47
CA PRO A 100 0.72 12.16 -12.75
C PRO A 100 -0.54 12.65 -13.45
N VAL A 101 -1.32 11.74 -14.05
CA VAL A 101 -2.59 12.03 -14.70
C VAL A 101 -3.68 11.19 -14.05
N PRO A 102 -4.83 11.79 -13.65
CA PRO A 102 -5.91 11.02 -13.05
C PRO A 102 -6.48 9.98 -14.01
N MET A 103 -6.88 8.82 -13.47
CA MET A 103 -7.57 7.81 -14.27
C MET A 103 -8.90 8.38 -14.77
N PRO A 104 -9.20 8.26 -16.08
CA PRO A 104 -10.48 8.75 -16.62
C PRO A 104 -11.67 8.05 -15.96
N ALA A 105 -12.76 8.80 -15.76
CA ALA A 105 -14.00 8.21 -15.30
C ALA A 105 -14.64 7.38 -16.42
N SER A 106 -15.22 6.24 -16.05
CA SER A 106 -16.02 5.46 -17.00
C SER A 106 -17.33 6.19 -17.31
N PRO A 107 -17.75 6.25 -18.59
CA PRO A 107 -19.01 6.91 -18.96
C PRO A 107 -20.24 6.29 -18.28
N VAL A 108 -20.19 4.97 -18.03
CA VAL A 108 -21.24 4.25 -17.33
C VAL A 108 -20.62 3.62 -16.09
N PRO A 109 -20.91 4.14 -14.86
CA PRO A 109 -20.29 3.63 -13.64
C PRO A 109 -20.54 2.14 -13.36
N SER A 110 -21.67 1.59 -13.81
CA SER A 110 -21.98 0.15 -13.67
C SER A 110 -21.19 -0.72 -14.65
N MET A 111 -20.51 -0.13 -15.62
CA MET A 111 -19.71 -0.80 -16.64
C MET A 111 -18.34 -0.14 -16.70
N PRO A 112 -17.47 -0.36 -15.70
CA PRO A 112 -16.18 0.30 -15.64
C PRO A 112 -15.27 -0.13 -16.80
N ILE A 113 -14.60 0.84 -17.41
CA ILE A 113 -13.60 0.58 -18.44
C ILE A 113 -12.30 0.14 -17.76
N PRO A 114 -11.69 -1.00 -18.14
CA PRO A 114 -10.43 -1.44 -17.57
C PRO A 114 -9.28 -0.63 -18.15
N TYR A 115 -8.81 0.37 -17.40
CA TYR A 115 -7.64 1.16 -17.76
C TYR A 115 -6.38 0.57 -17.15
N ILE A 116 -5.27 0.67 -17.87
CA ILE A 116 -3.93 0.42 -17.35
C ILE A 116 -3.05 1.64 -17.62
N TRP A 117 -2.04 1.82 -16.78
CA TRP A 117 -1.08 2.90 -16.95
C TRP A 117 -0.05 2.51 -18.00
N ASP A 118 0.16 3.40 -18.99
CA ASP A 118 1.23 3.26 -19.98
C ASP A 118 2.32 4.29 -19.70
N GLU A 119 3.43 3.83 -19.15
CA GLU A 119 4.53 4.70 -18.75
C GLU A 119 5.18 5.37 -19.95
N SER A 120 5.25 4.68 -21.10
CA SER A 120 5.92 5.24 -22.27
C SER A 120 5.17 6.44 -22.86
N SER A 121 3.84 6.47 -22.75
CA SER A 121 3.02 7.61 -23.21
C SER A 121 2.57 8.51 -22.06
N LEU A 122 2.88 8.16 -20.79
CA LEU A 122 2.44 8.86 -19.59
C LEU A 122 0.93 9.06 -19.58
N SER A 123 0.18 8.00 -19.89
CA SER A 123 -1.26 8.07 -20.03
C SER A 123 -1.94 6.77 -19.61
N TRP A 124 -3.24 6.87 -19.35
CA TRP A 124 -4.10 5.72 -19.13
C TRP A 124 -4.60 5.22 -20.46
N ILE A 125 -4.41 3.93 -20.73
CA ILE A 125 -4.92 3.26 -21.93
C ILE A 125 -5.88 2.16 -21.55
N VAL A 126 -6.76 1.78 -22.48
CA VAL A 126 -7.68 0.69 -22.24
C VAL A 126 -6.91 -0.64 -22.26
N ASP A 127 -7.15 -1.47 -21.24
CA ASP A 127 -6.55 -2.80 -21.15
C ASP A 127 -7.25 -3.72 -22.16
N THR A 128 -6.62 -3.97 -23.30
CA THR A 128 -7.17 -4.80 -24.37
C THR A 128 -7.03 -6.30 -24.11
N SER A 129 -6.32 -6.68 -23.05
CA SER A 129 -6.22 -8.08 -22.62
C SER A 129 -7.50 -8.59 -21.94
N MET A 130 -8.41 -7.68 -21.58
CA MET A 130 -9.69 -7.99 -20.94
C MET A 130 -10.83 -7.71 -21.91
N PRO A 131 -11.98 -8.43 -21.81
CA PRO A 131 -13.17 -8.08 -22.58
C PRO A 131 -13.63 -6.66 -22.27
N SER A 132 -14.12 -5.93 -23.27
CA SER A 132 -14.72 -4.64 -23.02
C SER A 132 -16.03 -4.83 -22.22
N PRO A 133 -16.47 -3.83 -21.44
CA PRO A 133 -17.75 -3.93 -20.72
C PRO A 133 -18.93 -4.22 -21.63
N MET A 134 -18.90 -3.74 -22.86
CA MET A 134 -19.96 -4.03 -23.83
C MET A 134 -19.98 -5.48 -24.27
N GLU A 135 -18.80 -6.10 -24.42
CA GLU A 135 -18.69 -7.51 -24.82
C GLU A 135 -19.18 -8.47 -23.76
N MET A 136 -19.14 -8.07 -22.49
CA MET A 136 -19.61 -8.90 -21.37
C MET A 136 -21.12 -9.10 -21.38
N PHE A 137 -21.87 -8.29 -22.11
CA PHE A 137 -23.33 -8.35 -22.22
C PHE A 137 -23.82 -8.86 -23.58
N VAL A 138 -22.90 -9.20 -24.47
CA VAL A 138 -23.23 -9.80 -25.78
C VAL A 138 -23.07 -11.32 -25.67
N LEU A 139 -24.15 -12.01 -25.69
CA LEU A 139 -24.18 -13.47 -25.57
C LEU A 139 -24.42 -14.13 -26.94
#